data_d0dc9d2b1ffb16bbe83e031351f05ada
#
_entry.id   d0dc9d2b1ffb16bbe83e031351f05ada
#
_cell.length_a   1.000
_cell.length_b   1.000
_cell.length_c   1.000
_cell.angle_alpha   90.00
_cell.angle_beta   90.00
_cell.angle_gamma   90.00
#
_symmetry.space_group_name_H-M   'P 1'
#
loop_
_entity.id
_entity.type
_entity.pdbx_description
1 polymer ?
#
loop_
_entity_poly.entity_id
_entity_poly.type
_entity_poly.pdbx_seq_one_letter_code
_entity_poly.pdbx_strand_id
1 'polypeptide(L)'
;MPNRPPVDVKFATRVNDVTDDYIYKKIYHDFVAQVMSLSNAVRSTTTNDKLRSIIIQNFITYFEDLDILYKFGKLKGWEETYPVYKTSIIQVKEQLSTSEAFHIWDHITMRYEQIELIGIFASFVHDTEFKVILQHVLYIYNKQLNKLEGLALKLNVPLPNRPSLPVQSPIDPEIITDKFMYRIVLSWELASLDAHVRAIIECIRNESLRNLWKEFLNAELEDYDKYLKYGKLKGWTRVVPIYGELVT
;
A
#
# COMPACT_ATOMS: atom_id res chain seq x y z
N MET A 1 -2.68 34.94 4.06
CA MET A 1 -1.83 34.02 3.32
C MET A 1 -0.52 34.71 3.05
N PRO A 2 0.64 34.12 3.35
CA PRO A 2 1.92 34.73 2.96
C PRO A 2 2.00 34.78 1.44
N ASN A 3 2.32 35.98 0.92
CA ASN A 3 2.58 36.17 -0.51
C ASN A 3 3.74 35.25 -0.92
N ARG A 4 3.48 34.24 -1.76
CA ARG A 4 4.54 33.49 -2.43
C ARG A 4 5.32 34.46 -3.31
N PRO A 5 6.66 34.57 -3.15
CA PRO A 5 7.44 35.32 -4.11
C PRO A 5 7.26 34.70 -5.50
N PRO A 6 7.21 35.50 -6.56
CA PRO A 6 7.17 34.94 -7.92
C PRO A 6 8.41 34.06 -8.13
N VAL A 7 8.19 32.78 -8.41
CA VAL A 7 9.27 31.87 -8.78
C VAL A 7 9.64 32.19 -10.22
N ASP A 8 10.72 32.93 -10.40
CA ASP A 8 11.31 33.16 -11.73
C ASP A 8 12.04 31.88 -12.15
N VAL A 9 11.29 30.92 -12.71
CA VAL A 9 11.83 29.67 -13.20
C VAL A 9 12.54 29.95 -14.53
N LYS A 10 13.83 30.23 -14.46
CA LYS A 10 14.68 30.28 -15.66
C LYS A 10 14.88 28.85 -16.17
N PHE A 11 14.12 28.46 -17.20
CA PHE A 11 14.42 27.24 -17.93
C PHE A 11 15.75 27.40 -18.67
N ALA A 12 16.75 26.60 -18.28
CA ALA A 12 18.07 26.59 -18.93
C ALA A 12 18.07 25.87 -20.29
N THR A 13 16.94 25.26 -20.68
CA THR A 13 16.77 24.51 -21.93
C THR A 13 16.22 25.39 -23.05
N ARG A 14 16.79 25.27 -24.24
CA ARG A 14 16.23 25.87 -25.45
C ARG A 14 14.86 25.24 -25.68
N VAL A 15 13.86 26.05 -26.08
CA VAL A 15 12.47 25.59 -26.31
C VAL A 15 12.42 24.42 -27.31
N ASN A 16 13.37 24.34 -28.25
CA ASN A 16 13.47 23.26 -29.24
C ASN A 16 13.92 21.89 -28.64
N ASP A 17 14.41 21.85 -27.38
CA ASP A 17 14.87 20.63 -26.73
C ASP A 17 13.76 20.00 -25.85
N VAL A 18 12.59 20.64 -25.75
CA VAL A 18 11.46 20.17 -24.96
C VAL A 18 10.56 19.30 -25.84
N THR A 19 10.72 17.99 -25.73
CA THR A 19 9.89 17.00 -26.44
C THR A 19 8.65 16.62 -25.62
N ASP A 20 7.62 16.11 -26.29
CA ASP A 20 6.41 15.58 -25.62
C ASP A 20 6.76 14.47 -24.62
N ASP A 21 7.72 13.60 -24.95
CA ASP A 21 8.24 12.57 -24.04
C ASP A 21 8.84 13.17 -22.76
N TYR A 22 9.63 14.25 -22.90
CA TYR A 22 10.19 14.96 -21.74
C TYR A 22 9.10 15.57 -20.86
N ILE A 23 8.11 16.23 -21.47
CA ILE A 23 6.96 16.82 -20.74
C ILE A 23 6.19 15.71 -20.01
N TYR A 24 5.89 14.63 -20.72
CA TYR A 24 5.21 13.46 -20.14
C TYR A 24 5.94 12.92 -18.91
N LYS A 25 7.25 12.66 -19.02
CA LYS A 25 8.06 12.15 -17.90
C LYS A 25 8.04 13.07 -16.70
N LYS A 26 8.07 14.40 -16.90
CA LYS A 26 7.98 15.37 -15.81
C LYS A 26 6.62 15.31 -15.11
N ILE A 27 5.53 15.31 -15.87
CA ILE A 27 4.17 15.20 -15.33
C ILE A 27 4.00 13.87 -14.60
N TYR A 28 4.48 12.77 -15.18
CA TYR A 28 4.39 11.44 -14.55
C TYR A 28 5.11 11.39 -13.20
N HIS A 29 6.33 11.92 -13.11
CA HIS A 29 7.06 12.02 -11.86
C HIS A 29 6.35 12.88 -10.81
N ASP A 30 5.74 14.00 -11.22
CA ASP A 30 4.97 14.84 -10.31
C ASP A 30 3.72 14.10 -9.78
N PHE A 31 3.02 13.35 -10.62
CA PHE A 31 1.90 12.51 -10.18
C PHE A 31 2.34 11.42 -9.20
N VAL A 32 3.45 10.73 -9.46
CA VAL A 32 4.02 9.75 -8.54
C VAL A 32 4.34 10.40 -7.18
N ALA A 33 4.97 11.56 -7.18
CA ALA A 33 5.28 12.29 -5.95
C ALA A 33 4.02 12.72 -5.18
N GLN A 34 2.97 13.14 -5.87
CA GLN A 34 1.68 13.50 -5.28
C GLN A 34 0.98 12.28 -4.67
N VAL A 35 0.97 11.14 -5.35
CA VAL A 35 0.42 9.88 -4.82
C VAL A 35 1.12 9.47 -3.54
N MET A 36 2.46 9.52 -3.50
CA MET A 36 3.24 9.23 -2.29
C MET A 36 2.93 10.22 -1.15
N SER A 37 2.77 11.50 -1.47
CA SER A 37 2.41 12.54 -0.51
C SER A 37 1.01 12.34 0.07
N LEU A 38 0.04 11.93 -0.75
CA LEU A 38 -1.33 11.62 -0.31
C LEU A 38 -1.38 10.36 0.55
N SER A 39 -0.60 9.32 0.24
CA SER A 39 -0.44 8.15 1.13
C SER A 39 0.04 8.57 2.52
N ASN A 40 1.07 9.40 2.60
CA ASN A 40 1.55 9.95 3.86
C ASN A 40 0.50 10.81 4.59
N ALA A 41 -0.29 11.60 3.86
CA ALA A 41 -1.36 12.41 4.43
C ALA A 41 -2.48 11.55 5.03
N VAL A 42 -2.87 10.44 4.37
CA VAL A 42 -3.82 9.46 4.93
C VAL A 42 -3.31 8.93 6.27
N ARG A 43 -2.04 8.52 6.32
CA ARG A 43 -1.41 7.95 7.52
C ARG A 43 -1.30 8.95 8.68
N SER A 44 -0.99 10.20 8.40
CA SER A 44 -0.80 11.25 9.42
C SER A 44 -2.12 11.87 9.90
N THR A 45 -3.21 11.76 9.16
CA THR A 45 -4.51 12.34 9.51
C THR A 45 -5.30 11.41 10.44
N THR A 46 -4.83 11.28 11.68
CA THR A 46 -5.44 10.38 12.69
C THR A 46 -6.55 11.04 13.50
N THR A 47 -6.53 12.36 13.67
CA THR A 47 -7.45 13.11 14.54
C THR A 47 -8.78 13.39 13.86
N ASN A 48 -8.76 13.90 12.64
CA ASN A 48 -9.95 14.38 11.92
C ASN A 48 -10.39 13.37 10.86
N ASP A 49 -11.42 12.56 11.19
CA ASP A 49 -11.95 11.51 10.32
C ASP A 49 -12.54 12.08 9.03
N LYS A 50 -13.20 13.26 9.10
CA LYS A 50 -13.76 13.91 7.91
C LYS A 50 -12.68 14.35 6.94
N LEU A 51 -11.61 14.96 7.46
CA LEU A 51 -10.46 15.35 6.65
C LEU A 51 -9.77 14.13 6.03
N ARG A 52 -9.58 13.06 6.81
CA ARG A 52 -8.99 11.81 6.31
C ARG A 52 -9.83 11.21 5.17
N SER A 53 -11.15 11.18 5.32
CA SER A 53 -12.06 10.70 4.26
C SER A 53 -11.90 11.51 2.96
N ILE A 54 -11.76 12.83 3.04
CA ILE A 54 -11.52 13.68 1.87
C ILE A 54 -10.15 13.37 1.24
N ILE A 55 -9.11 13.16 2.06
CA ILE A 55 -7.77 12.82 1.58
C ILE A 55 -7.79 11.45 0.87
N ILE A 56 -8.47 10.45 1.44
CA ILE A 56 -8.62 9.11 0.82
C ILE A 56 -9.31 9.23 -0.55
N GLN A 57 -10.38 10.01 -0.65
CA GLN A 57 -11.07 10.23 -1.92
C GLN A 57 -10.16 10.88 -2.97
N ASN A 58 -9.44 11.94 -2.58
CA ASN A 58 -8.48 12.59 -3.47
C ASN A 58 -7.35 11.63 -3.87
N PHE A 59 -6.88 10.79 -2.94
CA PHE A 59 -5.85 9.80 -3.21
C PHE A 59 -6.30 8.80 -4.28
N ILE A 60 -7.52 8.27 -4.17
CA ILE A 60 -8.09 7.36 -5.17
C ILE A 60 -8.19 8.05 -6.54
N THR A 61 -8.71 9.28 -6.59
CA THR A 61 -8.81 10.04 -7.84
C THR A 61 -7.44 10.28 -8.50
N TYR A 62 -6.44 10.73 -7.71
CA TYR A 62 -5.07 10.91 -8.21
C TYR A 62 -4.45 9.62 -8.73
N PHE A 63 -4.80 8.50 -8.10
CA PHE A 63 -4.34 7.18 -8.52
C PHE A 63 -4.95 6.77 -9.87
N GLU A 64 -6.23 7.07 -10.10
CA GLU A 64 -6.92 6.84 -11.37
C GLU A 64 -6.30 7.71 -12.47
N ASP A 65 -6.03 8.98 -12.20
CA ASP A 65 -5.38 9.90 -13.13
C ASP A 65 -3.95 9.45 -13.47
N LEU A 66 -3.18 8.97 -12.48
CA LEU A 66 -1.86 8.38 -12.72
C LEU A 66 -1.94 7.14 -13.62
N ASP A 67 -2.98 6.31 -13.45
CA ASP A 67 -3.18 5.12 -14.27
C ASP A 67 -3.52 5.48 -15.74
N ILE A 68 -4.32 6.53 -15.93
CA ILE A 68 -4.61 7.07 -17.27
C ILE A 68 -3.34 7.59 -17.93
N LEU A 69 -2.56 8.37 -17.21
CA LEU A 69 -1.28 8.94 -17.69
C LEU A 69 -0.28 7.83 -18.03
N TYR A 70 -0.17 6.81 -17.16
CA TYR A 70 0.66 5.63 -17.41
C TYR A 70 0.26 4.91 -18.71
N LYS A 71 -1.04 4.63 -18.90
CA LYS A 71 -1.55 3.97 -20.12
C LYS A 71 -1.27 4.78 -21.36
N PHE A 72 -1.37 6.10 -21.27
CA PHE A 72 -1.02 7.01 -22.36
C PHE A 72 0.47 6.91 -22.71
N GLY A 73 1.38 6.98 -21.73
CA GLY A 73 2.82 6.84 -21.95
C GLY A 73 3.20 5.49 -22.54
N LYS A 74 2.56 4.42 -22.06
CA LYS A 74 2.74 3.07 -22.61
C LYS A 74 2.32 2.98 -24.09
N LEU A 75 1.18 3.60 -24.44
CA LEU A 75 0.70 3.66 -25.84
C LEU A 75 1.67 4.42 -26.74
N LYS A 76 2.30 5.48 -26.23
CA LYS A 76 3.28 6.29 -26.95
C LYS A 76 4.69 5.69 -26.99
N GLY A 77 4.96 4.64 -26.19
CA GLY A 77 6.28 4.05 -26.04
C GLY A 77 7.26 4.95 -25.26
N TRP A 78 6.74 5.84 -24.41
CA TRP A 78 7.54 6.76 -23.59
C TRP A 78 7.90 6.18 -22.21
N GLU A 79 7.28 5.05 -21.85
CA GLU A 79 7.57 4.35 -20.60
C GLU A 79 8.83 3.49 -20.72
N GLU A 80 9.75 3.67 -19.78
CA GLU A 80 10.92 2.79 -19.64
C GLU A 80 10.50 1.51 -18.92
N THR A 81 10.56 0.37 -19.63
CA THR A 81 10.20 -0.91 -19.06
C THR A 81 11.38 -1.57 -18.37
N TYR A 82 11.19 -2.01 -17.12
CA TYR A 82 12.20 -2.79 -16.39
C TYR A 82 12.56 -4.10 -17.12
N PRO A 83 13.78 -4.65 -16.87
CA PRO A 83 14.18 -5.92 -17.45
C PRO A 83 13.18 -7.02 -17.19
N VAL A 84 13.04 -7.93 -18.15
CA VAL A 84 12.16 -9.10 -18.03
C VAL A 84 12.71 -10.06 -16.99
N TYR A 85 11.87 -10.51 -16.07
CA TYR A 85 12.18 -11.62 -15.17
C TYR A 85 12.33 -12.90 -15.98
N LYS A 86 13.54 -13.49 -16.00
CA LYS A 86 13.81 -14.72 -16.74
C LYS A 86 13.27 -15.92 -15.98
N THR A 87 12.20 -16.53 -16.49
CA THR A 87 11.76 -17.84 -16.05
C THR A 87 12.35 -18.92 -16.97
N SER A 88 12.63 -20.10 -16.44
CA SER A 88 13.12 -21.23 -17.22
C SER A 88 12.09 -21.84 -18.18
N ILE A 89 10.85 -21.37 -18.16
CA ILE A 89 9.73 -21.92 -18.93
C ILE A 89 9.30 -20.92 -20.00
N ILE A 90 9.43 -21.30 -21.26
CA ILE A 90 9.31 -20.47 -22.46
C ILE A 90 7.86 -20.04 -22.80
N GLN A 91 6.84 -20.44 -22.06
CA GLN A 91 5.43 -20.27 -22.47
C GLN A 91 4.56 -19.41 -21.55
N VAL A 92 5.11 -18.44 -20.81
CA VAL A 92 4.26 -17.50 -20.11
C VAL A 92 3.85 -16.38 -21.07
N LYS A 93 2.57 -16.32 -21.39
CA LYS A 93 1.97 -15.34 -22.32
C LYS A 93 2.13 -13.88 -21.82
N GLU A 94 2.26 -13.69 -20.50
CA GLU A 94 2.47 -12.42 -19.85
C GLU A 94 3.86 -12.42 -19.19
N GLN A 95 4.76 -11.60 -19.69
CA GLN A 95 6.09 -11.43 -19.12
C GLN A 95 6.03 -10.51 -17.91
N LEU A 96 6.73 -10.89 -16.84
CA LEU A 96 6.96 -10.04 -15.68
C LEU A 96 8.26 -9.25 -15.80
N SER A 97 8.28 -8.04 -15.27
CA SER A 97 9.53 -7.38 -14.92
C SER A 97 10.11 -7.95 -13.63
N THR A 98 11.39 -7.65 -13.35
CA THR A 98 12.04 -8.06 -12.10
C THR A 98 11.36 -7.46 -10.88
N SER A 99 10.90 -6.20 -10.96
CA SER A 99 10.18 -5.55 -9.85
C SER A 99 8.79 -6.15 -9.64
N GLU A 100 8.07 -6.49 -10.70
CA GLU A 100 6.78 -7.16 -10.61
C GLU A 100 6.88 -8.55 -9.94
N ALA A 101 7.91 -9.32 -10.29
CA ALA A 101 8.19 -10.60 -9.64
C ALA A 101 8.56 -10.41 -8.16
N PHE A 102 9.38 -9.39 -7.85
CA PHE A 102 9.72 -9.02 -6.47
C PHE A 102 8.47 -8.68 -5.66
N HIS A 103 7.57 -7.84 -6.17
CA HIS A 103 6.37 -7.45 -5.44
C HIS A 103 5.43 -8.62 -5.16
N ILE A 104 5.29 -9.58 -6.07
CA ILE A 104 4.53 -10.80 -5.79
C ILE A 104 5.16 -11.56 -4.61
N TRP A 105 6.47 -11.79 -4.66
CA TRP A 105 7.20 -12.52 -3.63
C TRP A 105 7.16 -11.81 -2.28
N ASP A 106 7.40 -10.51 -2.26
CA ASP A 106 7.44 -9.66 -1.07
C ASP A 106 6.08 -9.60 -0.35
N HIS A 107 5.00 -9.43 -1.12
CA HIS A 107 3.64 -9.44 -0.55
C HIS A 107 3.24 -10.82 0.01
N ILE A 108 3.66 -11.93 -0.64
CA ILE A 108 3.44 -13.27 -0.09
C ILE A 108 4.18 -13.41 1.25
N THR A 109 5.44 -13.00 1.32
CA THR A 109 6.24 -13.03 2.55
C THR A 109 5.55 -12.23 3.67
N MET A 110 5.16 -11.00 3.37
CA MET A 110 4.46 -10.13 4.31
C MET A 110 3.15 -10.78 4.81
N ARG A 111 2.36 -11.40 3.93
CA ARG A 111 1.09 -12.05 4.33
C ARG A 111 1.33 -13.30 5.17
N TYR A 112 2.39 -14.07 4.92
CA TYR A 112 2.74 -15.20 5.78
C TYR A 112 2.98 -14.77 7.23
N GLU A 113 3.82 -13.75 7.42
CA GLU A 113 4.15 -13.21 8.75
C GLU A 113 2.92 -12.63 9.46
N GLN A 114 2.12 -11.86 8.74
CA GLN A 114 0.91 -11.23 9.29
C GLN A 114 -0.15 -12.25 9.70
N ILE A 115 -0.40 -13.28 8.88
CA ILE A 115 -1.38 -14.33 9.16
C ILE A 115 -0.94 -15.14 10.39
N GLU A 116 0.33 -15.49 10.48
CA GLU A 116 0.87 -16.21 11.63
C GLU A 116 0.66 -15.43 12.92
N LEU A 117 1.05 -14.17 12.93
CA LEU A 117 0.98 -13.36 14.15
C LEU A 117 -0.46 -12.99 14.54
N ILE A 118 -1.36 -12.76 13.58
CA ILE A 118 -2.80 -12.56 13.87
C ILE A 118 -3.40 -13.86 14.46
N GLY A 119 -2.97 -15.02 13.98
CA GLY A 119 -3.37 -16.30 14.56
C GLY A 119 -2.96 -16.42 16.03
N ILE A 120 -1.76 -15.96 16.38
CA ILE A 120 -1.29 -15.88 17.78
C ILE A 120 -2.16 -14.87 18.56
N PHE A 121 -2.38 -13.68 18.04
CA PHE A 121 -3.19 -12.64 18.69
C PHE A 121 -4.62 -13.10 18.96
N ALA A 122 -5.23 -13.85 18.04
CA ALA A 122 -6.57 -14.41 18.23
C ALA A 122 -6.70 -15.35 19.45
N SER A 123 -5.57 -15.88 19.94
CA SER A 123 -5.52 -16.73 21.16
C SER A 123 -5.43 -15.90 22.45
N PHE A 124 -4.98 -14.65 22.37
CA PHE A 124 -4.75 -13.78 23.54
C PHE A 124 -5.77 -12.65 23.65
N VAL A 125 -6.60 -12.40 22.63
CA VAL A 125 -7.56 -11.30 22.61
C VAL A 125 -8.66 -11.50 23.65
N HIS A 126 -8.90 -10.47 24.46
CA HIS A 126 -9.94 -10.45 25.50
C HIS A 126 -11.19 -9.69 25.06
N ASP A 127 -11.05 -8.63 24.28
CA ASP A 127 -12.17 -7.85 23.75
C ASP A 127 -12.87 -8.62 22.61
N THR A 128 -14.15 -8.92 22.81
CA THR A 128 -14.92 -9.75 21.88
C THR A 128 -15.14 -9.07 20.52
N GLU A 129 -15.29 -7.74 20.47
CA GLU A 129 -15.41 -7.01 19.22
C GLU A 129 -14.07 -7.01 18.47
N PHE A 130 -12.96 -6.84 19.20
CA PHE A 130 -11.63 -6.89 18.59
C PHE A 130 -11.32 -8.29 18.05
N LYS A 131 -11.77 -9.34 18.73
CA LYS A 131 -11.66 -10.72 18.23
C LYS A 131 -12.33 -10.90 16.87
N VAL A 132 -13.53 -10.35 16.69
CA VAL A 132 -14.25 -10.38 15.40
C VAL A 132 -13.48 -9.62 14.33
N ILE A 133 -12.90 -8.47 14.67
CA ILE A 133 -12.07 -7.68 13.76
C ILE A 133 -10.83 -8.47 13.35
N LEU A 134 -10.10 -9.10 14.29
CA LEU A 134 -8.92 -9.92 13.95
C LEU A 134 -9.28 -11.09 13.03
N GLN A 135 -10.44 -11.73 13.25
CA GLN A 135 -10.95 -12.79 12.38
C GLN A 135 -11.25 -12.29 10.97
N HIS A 136 -11.79 -11.07 10.85
CA HIS A 136 -12.06 -10.44 9.56
C HIS A 136 -10.75 -10.12 8.82
N VAL A 137 -9.77 -9.51 9.50
CA VAL A 137 -8.44 -9.23 8.92
C VAL A 137 -7.77 -10.53 8.47
N LEU A 138 -7.82 -11.57 9.29
CA LEU A 138 -7.29 -12.88 8.96
C LEU A 138 -7.94 -13.48 7.69
N TYR A 139 -9.26 -13.33 7.55
CA TYR A 139 -10.00 -13.76 6.35
C TYR A 139 -9.52 -13.01 5.10
N ILE A 140 -9.38 -11.68 5.18
CA ILE A 140 -8.92 -10.85 4.06
C ILE A 140 -7.49 -11.24 3.65
N TYR A 141 -6.58 -11.36 4.61
CA TYR A 141 -5.18 -11.69 4.34
C TYR A 141 -5.03 -13.08 3.72
N ASN A 142 -5.79 -14.07 4.20
CA ASN A 142 -5.81 -15.40 3.57
C ASN A 142 -6.35 -15.35 2.13
N LYS A 143 -7.40 -14.56 1.88
CA LYS A 143 -7.95 -14.38 0.53
C LYS A 143 -6.94 -13.73 -0.43
N GLN A 144 -6.22 -12.72 0.02
CA GLN A 144 -5.15 -12.08 -0.75
C GLN A 144 -3.98 -13.04 -0.99
N LEU A 145 -3.55 -13.75 0.06
CA LEU A 145 -2.48 -14.74 -0.03
C LEU A 145 -2.79 -15.82 -1.07
N ASN A 146 -3.99 -16.41 -1.04
CA ASN A 146 -4.39 -17.44 -2.00
C ASN A 146 -4.36 -16.93 -3.45
N LYS A 147 -4.78 -15.67 -3.68
CA LYS A 147 -4.67 -15.03 -5.00
C LYS A 147 -3.21 -14.88 -5.43
N LEU A 148 -2.35 -14.43 -4.52
CA LEU A 148 -0.92 -14.19 -4.79
C LEU A 148 -0.15 -15.49 -5.02
N GLU A 149 -0.36 -16.52 -4.21
CA GLU A 149 0.26 -17.85 -4.41
C GLU A 149 -0.14 -18.45 -5.76
N GLY A 150 -1.43 -18.41 -6.10
CA GLY A 150 -1.92 -18.88 -7.39
C GLY A 150 -1.30 -18.11 -8.57
N LEU A 151 -1.12 -16.79 -8.42
CA LEU A 151 -0.48 -15.97 -9.43
C LEU A 151 1.03 -16.24 -9.52
N ALA A 152 1.73 -16.39 -8.39
CA ALA A 152 3.15 -16.73 -8.34
C ALA A 152 3.43 -18.04 -9.09
N LEU A 153 2.62 -19.08 -8.83
CA LEU A 153 2.73 -20.38 -9.51
C LEU A 153 2.48 -20.24 -11.01
N LYS A 154 1.43 -19.50 -11.42
CA LYS A 154 1.10 -19.25 -12.83
C LYS A 154 2.24 -18.54 -13.58
N LEU A 155 2.92 -17.60 -12.90
CA LEU A 155 3.96 -16.75 -13.48
C LEU A 155 5.38 -17.25 -13.19
N ASN A 156 5.53 -18.46 -12.59
CA ASN A 156 6.80 -19.07 -12.21
C ASN A 156 7.67 -18.18 -11.28
N VAL A 157 7.03 -17.44 -10.39
CA VAL A 157 7.70 -16.78 -9.28
C VAL A 157 7.83 -17.80 -8.14
N PRO A 158 9.03 -18.08 -7.62
CA PRO A 158 9.19 -19.02 -6.52
C PRO A 158 8.47 -18.52 -5.28
N LEU A 159 7.78 -19.42 -4.59
CA LEU A 159 7.14 -19.07 -3.31
C LEU A 159 8.22 -18.88 -2.23
N PRO A 160 8.07 -17.89 -1.35
CA PRO A 160 8.91 -17.78 -0.16
C PRO A 160 8.68 -18.98 0.77
N ASN A 161 9.65 -19.27 1.62
CA ASN A 161 9.48 -20.27 2.66
C ASN A 161 8.42 -19.78 3.65
N ARG A 162 7.46 -20.64 3.96
CA ARG A 162 6.54 -20.36 5.06
C ARG A 162 7.32 -20.35 6.38
N PRO A 163 7.00 -19.43 7.31
CA PRO A 163 7.56 -19.50 8.65
C PRO A 163 7.39 -20.92 9.21
N SER A 164 8.42 -21.45 9.86
CA SER A 164 8.28 -22.67 10.62
C SER A 164 7.23 -22.46 11.71
N LEU A 165 6.45 -23.49 12.03
CA LEU A 165 5.45 -23.47 13.11
C LEU A 165 5.97 -22.68 14.32
N PRO A 166 5.12 -21.86 14.97
CA PRO A 166 5.56 -20.90 15.97
C PRO A 166 6.43 -21.58 17.00
N VAL A 167 7.62 -21.03 17.20
CA VAL A 167 8.47 -21.44 18.31
C VAL A 167 7.62 -21.27 19.57
N GLN A 168 7.42 -22.34 20.34
CA GLN A 168 6.78 -22.27 21.63
C GLN A 168 7.69 -21.49 22.58
N SER A 169 7.69 -20.17 22.40
CA SER A 169 8.32 -19.26 23.35
C SER A 169 7.29 -19.00 24.45
N PRO A 170 7.67 -19.09 25.73
CA PRO A 170 6.78 -18.70 26.82
C PRO A 170 6.51 -17.19 26.69
N ILE A 171 5.41 -16.85 26.05
CA ILE A 171 4.95 -15.47 25.94
C ILE A 171 4.14 -15.20 27.20
N ASP A 172 4.53 -14.19 27.98
CA ASP A 172 3.75 -13.73 29.11
C ASP A 172 2.42 -13.12 28.63
N PRO A 173 1.27 -13.74 28.91
CA PRO A 173 -0.02 -13.25 28.45
C PRO A 173 -0.35 -11.83 28.97
N GLU A 174 0.24 -11.41 30.09
CA GLU A 174 -0.01 -10.09 30.70
C GLU A 174 0.61 -8.96 29.86
N ILE A 175 1.62 -9.26 29.04
CA ILE A 175 2.29 -8.28 28.17
C ILE A 175 1.49 -8.06 26.87
N ILE A 176 0.76 -9.08 26.40
CA ILE A 176 -0.01 -9.02 25.14
C ILE A 176 -1.41 -8.49 25.42
N THR A 177 -1.54 -7.19 25.59
CA THR A 177 -2.84 -6.54 25.73
C THR A 177 -3.52 -6.31 24.38
N ASP A 178 -4.87 -6.22 24.38
CA ASP A 178 -5.64 -5.88 23.16
C ASP A 178 -5.15 -4.58 22.52
N LYS A 179 -4.83 -3.58 23.33
CA LYS A 179 -4.25 -2.31 22.87
C LYS A 179 -2.88 -2.48 22.20
N PHE A 180 -2.04 -3.38 22.69
CA PHE A 180 -0.76 -3.69 22.06
C PHE A 180 -0.97 -4.37 20.71
N MET A 181 -1.80 -5.43 20.67
CA MET A 181 -2.13 -6.16 19.44
C MET A 181 -2.75 -5.23 18.40
N TYR A 182 -3.69 -4.37 18.80
CA TYR A 182 -4.29 -3.35 17.93
C TYR A 182 -3.22 -2.47 17.28
N ARG A 183 -2.24 -1.98 18.03
CA ARG A 183 -1.20 -1.10 17.51
C ARG A 183 -0.26 -1.80 16.54
N ILE A 184 0.04 -3.06 16.75
CA ILE A 184 0.84 -3.86 15.83
C ILE A 184 0.09 -4.02 14.50
N VAL A 185 -1.18 -4.45 14.55
CA VAL A 185 -2.00 -4.59 13.33
C VAL A 185 -2.14 -3.25 12.61
N LEU A 186 -2.37 -2.14 13.32
CA LEU A 186 -2.42 -0.81 12.72
C LEU A 186 -1.12 -0.45 11.99
N SER A 187 0.04 -0.82 12.55
CA SER A 187 1.32 -0.57 11.87
C SER A 187 1.47 -1.38 10.57
N TRP A 188 0.87 -2.56 10.51
CA TRP A 188 0.88 -3.39 9.29
C TRP A 188 -0.08 -2.89 8.22
N GLU A 189 -1.27 -2.43 8.60
CA GLU A 189 -2.18 -1.74 7.68
C GLU A 189 -1.45 -0.59 6.97
N LEU A 190 -0.71 0.22 7.75
CA LEU A 190 0.09 1.32 7.20
C LEU A 190 1.22 0.85 6.28
N ALA A 191 1.92 -0.23 6.64
CA ALA A 191 2.97 -0.81 5.82
C ALA A 191 2.40 -1.43 4.53
N SER A 192 1.24 -2.08 4.61
CA SER A 192 0.54 -2.64 3.45
C SER A 192 0.11 -1.56 2.45
N LEU A 193 -0.38 -0.42 2.92
CA LEU A 193 -0.70 0.73 2.05
C LEU A 193 0.52 1.17 1.24
N ASP A 194 1.68 1.34 1.88
CA ASP A 194 2.91 1.74 1.20
C ASP A 194 3.38 0.66 0.20
N ALA A 195 3.28 -0.62 0.59
CA ALA A 195 3.66 -1.73 -0.27
C ALA A 195 2.79 -1.80 -1.53
N HIS A 196 1.47 -1.65 -1.39
CA HIS A 196 0.54 -1.64 -2.54
C HIS A 196 0.79 -0.45 -3.46
N VAL A 197 0.99 0.77 -2.91
CA VAL A 197 1.31 1.97 -3.70
C VAL A 197 2.57 1.75 -4.53
N ARG A 198 3.64 1.24 -3.90
CA ARG A 198 4.90 0.96 -4.58
C ARG A 198 4.72 -0.11 -5.66
N ALA A 199 4.01 -1.20 -5.35
CA ALA A 199 3.75 -2.26 -6.30
C ALA A 199 3.00 -1.75 -7.54
N ILE A 200 2.03 -0.84 -7.39
CA ILE A 200 1.32 -0.26 -8.52
C ILE A 200 2.23 0.64 -9.36
N ILE A 201 3.04 1.51 -8.73
CA ILE A 201 3.95 2.43 -9.43
C ILE A 201 5.00 1.64 -10.24
N GLU A 202 5.52 0.56 -9.67
CA GLU A 202 6.56 -0.26 -10.29
C GLU A 202 6.03 -1.36 -11.23
N CYS A 203 4.71 -1.59 -11.25
CA CYS A 203 4.07 -2.56 -12.12
C CYS A 203 3.76 -1.93 -13.50
N ILE A 204 4.75 -1.95 -14.39
CA ILE A 204 4.69 -1.26 -15.69
C ILE A 204 4.55 -2.20 -16.91
N ARG A 205 4.67 -3.52 -16.74
CA ARG A 205 4.50 -4.49 -17.83
C ARG A 205 3.16 -5.19 -17.79
N ASN A 206 2.78 -5.69 -16.63
CA ASN A 206 1.62 -6.56 -16.46
C ASN A 206 0.42 -5.77 -15.94
N GLU A 207 -0.51 -5.48 -16.84
CA GLU A 207 -1.70 -4.68 -16.50
C GLU A 207 -2.66 -5.45 -15.56
N SER A 208 -2.75 -6.76 -15.71
CA SER A 208 -3.59 -7.60 -14.83
C SER A 208 -3.07 -7.56 -13.39
N LEU A 209 -1.74 -7.63 -13.22
CA LEU A 209 -1.09 -7.52 -11.91
C LEU A 209 -1.25 -6.12 -11.33
N ARG A 210 -1.09 -5.08 -12.13
CA ARG A 210 -1.32 -3.69 -11.71
C ARG A 210 -2.75 -3.49 -11.19
N ASN A 211 -3.75 -4.04 -11.86
CA ASN A 211 -5.15 -3.98 -11.43
C ASN A 211 -5.38 -4.75 -10.12
N LEU A 212 -4.69 -5.87 -9.91
CA LEU A 212 -4.74 -6.60 -8.64
C LEU A 212 -4.22 -5.75 -7.47
N TRP A 213 -3.10 -5.06 -7.65
CA TRP A 213 -2.58 -4.15 -6.61
C TRP A 213 -3.51 -2.98 -6.32
N LYS A 214 -4.19 -2.44 -7.34
CA LYS A 214 -5.24 -1.42 -7.15
C LYS A 214 -6.43 -1.95 -6.35
N GLU A 215 -6.89 -3.19 -6.62
CA GLU A 215 -7.93 -3.85 -5.84
C GLU A 215 -7.52 -3.97 -4.36
N PHE A 216 -6.28 -4.40 -4.10
CA PHE A 216 -5.77 -4.55 -2.74
C PHE A 216 -5.65 -3.20 -2.03
N LEU A 217 -5.12 -2.18 -2.70
CA LEU A 217 -5.01 -0.83 -2.14
C LEU A 217 -6.37 -0.25 -1.74
N ASN A 218 -7.37 -0.37 -2.61
CA ASN A 218 -8.71 0.16 -2.32
C ASN A 218 -9.35 -0.53 -1.10
N ALA A 219 -9.23 -1.86 -1.01
CA ALA A 219 -9.70 -2.61 0.14
C ALA A 219 -8.98 -2.19 1.43
N GLU A 220 -7.65 -2.06 1.37
CA GLU A 220 -6.84 -1.66 2.52
C GLU A 220 -7.17 -0.24 3.02
N LEU A 221 -7.44 0.71 2.12
CA LEU A 221 -7.84 2.07 2.50
C LEU A 221 -9.15 2.10 3.28
N GLU A 222 -10.13 1.30 2.86
CA GLU A 222 -11.41 1.17 3.58
C GLU A 222 -11.22 0.52 4.95
N ASP A 223 -10.46 -0.54 5.01
CA ASP A 223 -10.23 -1.30 6.25
C ASP A 223 -9.41 -0.49 7.24
N TYR A 224 -8.36 0.20 6.77
CA TYR A 224 -7.59 1.14 7.58
C TYR A 224 -8.46 2.23 8.23
N ASP A 225 -9.35 2.86 7.46
CA ASP A 225 -10.22 3.92 8.01
C ASP A 225 -11.16 3.40 9.09
N LYS A 226 -11.76 2.21 8.87
CA LYS A 226 -12.63 1.53 9.84
C LYS A 226 -11.85 1.12 11.10
N TYR A 227 -10.67 0.54 10.90
CA TYR A 227 -9.80 0.08 11.97
C TYR A 227 -9.31 1.23 12.85
N LEU A 228 -8.91 2.34 12.23
CA LEU A 228 -8.51 3.55 12.95
C LEU A 228 -9.66 4.14 13.78
N LYS A 229 -10.87 4.23 13.22
CA LYS A 229 -12.08 4.69 13.95
C LYS A 229 -12.39 3.81 15.16
N TYR A 230 -12.30 2.49 14.98
CA TYR A 230 -12.48 1.54 16.09
C TYR A 230 -11.48 1.77 17.20
N GLY A 231 -10.19 1.88 16.90
CA GLY A 231 -9.17 2.12 17.92
C GLY A 231 -9.31 3.47 18.62
N LYS A 232 -9.87 4.48 17.95
CA LYS A 232 -10.22 5.77 18.60
C LYS A 232 -11.34 5.58 19.61
N LEU A 233 -12.39 4.83 19.29
CA LEU A 233 -13.49 4.51 20.21
C LEU A 233 -13.00 3.77 21.46
N LYS A 234 -12.04 2.86 21.29
CA LYS A 234 -11.43 2.11 22.40
C LYS A 234 -10.33 2.89 23.14
N GLY A 235 -9.93 4.07 22.69
CA GLY A 235 -8.80 4.83 23.26
C GLY A 235 -7.44 4.15 23.05
N TRP A 236 -7.30 3.30 22.03
CA TRP A 236 -6.07 2.57 21.71
C TRP A 236 -5.19 3.26 20.68
N THR A 237 -5.79 4.09 19.84
CA THR A 237 -5.08 4.88 18.84
C THR A 237 -4.32 6.03 19.48
N ARG A 238 -3.08 6.25 19.05
CA ARG A 238 -2.34 7.49 19.37
C ARG A 238 -2.82 8.56 18.39
N VAL A 239 -3.57 9.51 18.92
CA VAL A 239 -4.08 10.66 18.13
C VAL A 239 -3.05 11.78 18.20
N VAL A 240 -2.78 12.42 17.04
CA VAL A 240 -1.91 13.60 16.99
C VAL A 240 -2.54 14.72 17.80
N PRO A 241 -1.77 15.46 18.64
CA PRO A 241 -2.30 16.58 19.40
C PRO A 241 -2.98 17.61 18.50
N ILE A 242 -4.09 18.16 18.97
CA ILE A 242 -4.79 19.23 18.27
C ILE A 242 -3.93 20.50 18.40
N TYR A 243 -3.67 21.16 17.27
CA TYR A 243 -3.03 22.46 17.26
C TYR A 243 -4.10 23.56 17.37
N GLY A 244 -3.99 24.40 18.39
CA GLY A 244 -4.93 25.48 18.66
C GLY A 244 -5.53 25.39 20.07
N GLU A 245 -6.07 26.47 20.56
CA GLU A 245 -6.83 26.50 21.81
C GLU A 245 -8.11 25.66 21.63
N LEU A 246 -8.40 24.80 22.60
CA LEU A 246 -9.72 24.19 22.71
C LEU A 246 -10.71 25.35 22.88
N VAL A 247 -11.51 25.64 21.87
CA VAL A 247 -12.67 26.49 22.01
C VAL A 247 -13.61 25.77 22.94
N THR A 248 -13.58 26.15 24.21
CA THR A 248 -14.50 25.68 25.25
C THR A 248 -15.92 26.15 24.98
#